data_52a8e8b348ac3d6dc1f4336874b873fc
#
_entry.id   52a8e8b348ac3d6dc1f4336874b873fc
#
_cell.length_a   1.000
_cell.length_b   1.000
_cell.length_c   1.000
_cell.angle_alpha   90.00
_cell.angle_beta   90.00
_cell.angle_gamma   90.00
#
_symmetry.space_group_name_H-M   'P 1'
#
loop_
_entity.id
_entity.type
_entity.pdbx_description
1 polymer ?
#
loop_
_entity_poly.entity_id
_entity_poly.type
_entity_poly.pdbx_seq_one_letter_code
_entity_poly.pdbx_strand_id
1 'polypeptide(L)' 'MENNARGGIKMKLDLEEFIELGNGMVKKPKYSEDIEYGKVYIDRTSSLYVIIHDNGDRTIWHASEGMKFIES' A
#
# COMPACT_ATOMS: atom_id res chain seq x y z
N MET A 1 -8.07 3.13 26.57
CA MET A 1 -7.85 3.57 26.34
C MET A 1 -7.39 3.46 25.79
N GLU A 2 -7.29 3.47 25.49
CA GLU A 2 -6.87 3.72 25.04
C GLU A 2 -6.36 3.71 24.41
N ASN A 3 -6.18 3.54 24.23
CA ASN A 3 -5.61 3.74 23.72
C ASN A 3 -5.33 3.93 23.02
N ASN A 4 -5.43 4.02 22.71
CA ASN A 4 -5.15 4.49 22.20
C ASN A 4 -4.71 4.84 21.78
N ALA A 5 -4.69 5.06 21.77
CA ALA A 5 -4.23 5.64 21.45
C ALA A 5 -3.44 5.74 21.25
N ARG A 6 -3.03 5.82 21.33
CA ARG A 6 -2.24 5.93 21.13
C ARG A 6 -1.81 5.97 20.41
N GLY A 7 -1.80 5.85 20.20
CA GLY A 7 -1.45 6.02 19.39
C GLY A 7 -1.65 6.02 18.59
N GLY A 8 -2.01 6.26 18.54
CA GLY A 8 -2.65 6.52 17.69
C GLY A 8 -2.51 6.57 16.54
N ILE A 9 -2.12 6.59 16.26
CA ILE A 9 -1.76 6.67 15.14
C ILE A 9 -2.00 5.60 14.36
N LYS A 10 -2.68 4.79 14.63
CA LYS A 10 -3.05 3.87 13.94
C LYS A 10 -3.90 4.29 13.01
N MET A 11 -3.56 4.48 11.86
CA MET A 11 -4.37 4.75 10.89
C MET A 11 -5.15 3.61 10.63
N LYS A 12 -6.38 3.67 10.63
CA LYS A 12 -7.21 2.69 10.27
C LYS A 12 -7.44 2.86 8.90
N LEU A 13 -6.87 2.14 8.03
CA LEU A 13 -7.10 2.22 6.61
C LEU A 13 -8.38 1.50 6.28
N ASP A 14 -9.30 2.20 5.67
CA ASP A 14 -10.55 1.60 5.24
C ASP A 14 -10.36 1.17 3.80
N LEU A 15 -10.02 -0.08 3.60
CA LEU A 15 -9.71 -0.56 2.26
C LEU A 15 -10.92 -0.55 1.34
N GLU A 16 -12.13 -0.36 1.88
CA GLU A 16 -13.28 -0.25 1.04
C GLU A 16 -13.25 1.04 0.24
N GLU A 17 -12.44 2.00 0.65
CA GLU A 17 -12.31 3.22 -0.09
C GLU A 17 -11.15 3.17 -1.05
N PHE A 18 -10.52 2.02 -1.17
CA PHE A 18 -9.41 1.85 -2.08
C PHE A 18 -9.84 0.98 -3.26
N ILE A 19 -9.11 1.05 -4.33
CA ILE A 19 -9.35 0.24 -5.51
C ILE A 19 -8.40 -0.92 -5.44
N GLU A 20 -8.93 -2.14 -5.48
CA GLU A 20 -8.08 -3.31 -5.44
C GLU A 20 -7.51 -3.56 -6.81
N LEU A 21 -6.21 -3.65 -6.90
CA LEU A 21 -5.52 -3.92 -8.17
C LEU A 21 -5.22 -5.40 -8.35
N GLY A 22 -5.23 -6.16 -7.26
CA GLY A 22 -4.97 -7.59 -7.34
C GLY A 22 -3.60 -7.94 -6.79
N ASN A 23 -3.19 -9.16 -7.00
CA ASN A 23 -1.90 -9.62 -6.51
C ASN A 23 -0.83 -9.27 -7.51
N GLY A 24 0.28 -8.78 -7.02
CA GLY A 24 1.37 -8.42 -7.91
C GLY A 24 2.44 -7.69 -7.16
N MET A 25 3.18 -6.86 -7.87
CA MET A 25 4.25 -6.11 -7.26
C MET A 25 4.12 -4.64 -7.59
N VAL A 26 4.65 -3.80 -6.73
CA VAL A 26 4.76 -2.39 -6.99
C VAL A 26 6.25 -2.05 -6.97
N LYS A 27 6.72 -1.36 -8.00
CA LYS A 27 8.11 -0.96 -8.12
C LYS A 27 8.23 0.53 -8.02
N LYS A 28 9.21 0.99 -7.27
CA LYS A 28 9.51 2.41 -7.22
C LYS A 28 10.44 2.78 -8.38
N PRO A 29 10.16 3.87 -9.05
CA PRO A 29 10.87 4.17 -10.29
C PRO A 29 12.36 4.45 -10.11
N LYS A 30 12.74 5.12 -9.05
CA LYS A 30 14.12 5.48 -8.89
C LYS A 30 14.93 4.42 -8.22
N TYR A 31 14.30 3.47 -7.60
CA TYR A 31 14.98 2.46 -6.84
C TYR A 31 14.43 1.14 -7.29
N SER A 32 15.00 0.62 -8.37
CA SER A 32 14.43 -0.56 -9.00
C SER A 32 14.44 -1.78 -8.07
N GLU A 33 15.28 -1.76 -7.05
CA GLU A 33 15.23 -2.87 -6.13
C GLU A 33 14.18 -2.64 -5.04
N ASP A 34 13.54 -1.49 -5.00
CA ASP A 34 12.48 -1.26 -4.04
C ASP A 34 11.20 -1.80 -4.65
N ILE A 35 10.93 -3.04 -4.35
CA ILE A 35 9.79 -3.76 -4.89
C ILE A 35 9.07 -4.41 -3.73
N GLU A 36 7.74 -4.31 -3.72
CA GLU A 36 6.93 -4.98 -2.72
C GLU A 36 5.91 -5.85 -3.41
N TYR A 37 5.72 -7.06 -2.90
CA TYR A 37 4.77 -8.00 -3.44
C TYR A 37 3.62 -8.20 -2.48
N GLY A 38 2.44 -8.36 -3.00
CA GLY A 38 1.29 -8.67 -2.18
C GLY A 38 0.01 -8.36 -2.91
N LYS A 39 -1.06 -8.20 -2.14
CA LYS A 39 -2.31 -7.77 -2.68
C LYS A 39 -2.30 -6.26 -2.64
N VAL A 40 -2.44 -5.64 -3.77
CA VAL A 40 -2.17 -4.22 -3.93
C VAL A 40 -3.45 -3.44 -4.09
N TYR A 41 -3.54 -2.34 -3.37
CA TYR A 41 -4.66 -1.41 -3.47
C TYR A 41 -4.11 -0.03 -3.77
N ILE A 42 -4.92 0.78 -4.42
CA ILE A 42 -4.55 2.17 -4.64
C ILE A 42 -5.72 3.03 -4.21
N ASP A 43 -5.46 4.17 -3.65
CA ASP A 43 -6.55 5.02 -3.21
C ASP A 43 -7.18 5.70 -4.43
N ARG A 44 -8.34 6.30 -4.24
CA ARG A 44 -9.09 6.84 -5.37
C ARG A 44 -8.44 8.02 -6.01
N THR A 45 -7.53 8.67 -5.31
CA THR A 45 -6.82 9.80 -5.89
C THR A 45 -5.50 9.37 -6.51
N SER A 46 -5.18 8.06 -6.44
CA SER A 46 -3.94 7.51 -6.96
C SER A 46 -2.72 8.09 -6.25
N SER A 47 -2.88 8.42 -4.98
CA SER A 47 -1.76 9.00 -4.24
C SER A 47 -1.12 8.03 -3.26
N LEU A 48 -1.76 6.91 -2.97
CA LEU A 48 -1.21 5.94 -2.04
C LEU A 48 -1.38 4.53 -2.55
N TYR A 49 -0.31 3.74 -2.44
CA TYR A 49 -0.41 2.30 -2.65
C TYR A 49 -0.37 1.62 -1.29
N VAL A 50 -1.21 0.62 -1.11
CA VAL A 50 -1.16 -0.24 0.07
C VAL A 50 -0.91 -1.64 -0.44
N ILE A 51 0.17 -2.26 0.02
CA ILE A 51 0.50 -3.62 -0.37
C ILE A 51 0.38 -4.50 0.88
N ILE A 52 -0.49 -5.49 0.83
CA ILE A 52 -0.71 -6.39 1.94
C ILE A 52 0.01 -7.69 1.64
N HIS A 53 0.98 -8.01 2.47
CA HIS A 53 1.84 -9.16 2.28
C HIS A 53 1.19 -10.42 2.81
N ASP A 54 1.72 -11.58 2.46
CA ASP A 54 1.15 -12.85 2.85
C ASP A 54 1.03 -13.00 4.36
N ASN A 55 1.95 -12.45 5.10
CA ASN A 55 1.92 -12.57 6.56
C ASN A 55 1.00 -11.56 7.21
N GLY A 56 0.32 -10.74 6.43
CA GLY A 56 -0.59 -9.75 6.96
C GLY A 56 0.01 -8.38 7.19
N ASP A 57 1.30 -8.24 7.02
CA ASP A 57 1.93 -6.93 7.15
C ASP A 57 1.53 -6.05 5.98
N ARG A 58 1.63 -4.76 6.17
CA ARG A 58 1.29 -3.80 5.14
C ARG A 58 2.44 -2.90 4.85
N THR A 59 2.60 -2.56 3.59
CA THR A 59 3.53 -1.53 3.16
C THR A 59 2.70 -0.42 2.55
N ILE A 60 2.92 0.81 2.97
CA ILE A 60 2.19 1.94 2.42
C ILE A 60 3.21 2.86 1.79
N TRP A 61 3.04 3.09 0.50
CA TRP A 61 3.93 3.97 -0.24
C TRP A 61 3.13 5.11 -0.83
N HIS A 62 3.67 6.31 -0.73
CA HIS A 62 3.09 7.43 -1.46
C HIS A 62 3.43 7.20 -2.93
N ALA A 63 2.43 7.23 -3.77
CA ALA A 63 2.65 7.04 -5.18
C ALA A 63 3.48 8.20 -5.69
N SER A 64 4.43 7.92 -6.54
CA SER A 64 5.23 8.97 -7.14
C SER A 64 5.26 8.72 -8.62
N GLU A 65 5.76 9.68 -9.35
CA GLU A 65 5.77 9.61 -10.77
C GLU A 65 6.52 8.39 -11.20
N GLY A 66 5.94 7.61 -12.03
CA GLY A 66 6.61 6.43 -12.55
C GLY A 66 6.47 5.16 -11.73
N MET A 67 5.82 5.23 -10.57
CA MET A 67 5.59 4.03 -9.81
C MET A 67 4.69 3.11 -10.58
N LYS A 68 5.00 1.80 -10.59
CA LYS A 68 4.27 0.85 -11.40
C LYS A 68 3.77 -0.32 -10.62
N PHE A 69 2.56 -0.74 -10.94
CA PHE A 69 2.00 -2.00 -10.45
C PHE A 69 2.09 -3.02 -11.58
N ILE A 70 2.60 -4.19 -11.28
CA ILE A 70 2.70 -5.26 -12.26
C ILE A 70 1.97 -6.46 -11.70
N GLU A 71 0.90 -6.86 -12.36
CA GLU A 71 0.07 -7.94 -11.89
C GLU A 71 0.80 -9.26 -12.07
N SER A 72 0.69 -10.12 -11.08
CA SER A 72 1.39 -11.40 -11.19
C SER A 72 0.54 -12.46 -11.88
#